data_2fa1b708d74867caeab72914e5e59e07
#
_entry.id   2fa1b708d74867caeab72914e5e59e07
#
_cell.length_a   1.000
_cell.length_b   1.000
_cell.length_c   1.000
_cell.angle_alpha   90.00
_cell.angle_beta   90.00
_cell.angle_gamma   90.00
#
_symmetry.space_group_name_H-M   'P 1'
#
loop_
_entity.id
_entity.type
_entity.pdbx_description
1 polymer ?
#
loop_
_entity_poly.entity_id
_entity_poly.type
_entity_poly.pdbx_seq_one_letter_code
_entity_poly.pdbx_strand_id
1 'polypeptide(L)'
;MAKSIQDNNVFYNMLSPLVQFGTRCHYQRFEVHGLDNLPQDGAYIIAPCHQQALMEPLAVLNFAPKPPVFLARADIFEKPAIRAILTFLKILPVYRIRDGQSNLSKNNDIFDRSRDVLLDGFPLCLMAEGRHNNRHHLLQMGKGMFRIAGETQLKLGEHPLYIVPTGIDFDEYERPYSNLVVNIGKPIPVQPFIKDFRENEPVALNEMREALAKELSPLMHDIRDEEHYEEIFTLCNVLNREVRHREGLKNSAWNRFLVRQKISRELDRRAVEHNADFDTLMSDTRSYQQQCRRLRLRERMEADHWNVAATILSLIPIAALLAGVIALPLVRWIFFFWLICYPIPFLPTHLLTKKLIGDSQFRSSVNFGIRLILSIIYAIVIGIVMACTGGAWMSNLADIGAWWGLIAVALLHIEAILAGPTVNALKAIGRNMRYWWLRIVRCKKMKVLNDSYRKLVGSF
;
A
#
# COMPACT_ATOMS: atom_id res chain seq x y z
N MET A 1 -19.58 10.28 -31.62
CA MET A 1 -18.32 9.54 -31.33
C MET A 1 -18.49 8.75 -30.06
N ALA A 2 -18.05 7.51 -30.02
CA ALA A 2 -18.04 6.74 -28.76
C ALA A 2 -17.11 7.44 -27.77
N LYS A 3 -17.53 7.54 -26.52
CA LYS A 3 -16.76 8.20 -25.46
C LYS A 3 -15.51 7.40 -25.15
N SER A 4 -14.34 8.04 -25.26
CA SER A 4 -13.05 7.40 -24.95
C SER A 4 -12.89 7.22 -23.43
N ILE A 5 -12.09 6.24 -22.98
CA ILE A 5 -11.93 5.93 -21.56
C ILE A 5 -11.25 7.06 -20.80
N GLN A 6 -10.36 7.81 -21.46
CA GLN A 6 -9.65 8.97 -20.89
C GLN A 6 -10.53 10.21 -20.80
N ASP A 7 -11.70 10.25 -21.46
CA ASP A 7 -12.59 11.42 -21.46
C ASP A 7 -12.98 11.86 -20.05
N ASN A 8 -13.24 13.14 -19.91
CA ASN A 8 -13.67 13.72 -18.66
C ASN A 8 -15.03 13.16 -18.21
N ASN A 9 -15.12 12.74 -16.96
CA ASN A 9 -16.33 12.22 -16.35
C ASN A 9 -16.55 12.90 -15.00
N VAL A 10 -17.62 13.67 -14.87
CA VAL A 10 -17.93 14.44 -13.67
C VAL A 10 -18.03 13.54 -12.43
N PHE A 11 -18.71 12.39 -12.53
CA PHE A 11 -18.85 11.46 -11.41
C PHE A 11 -17.51 10.86 -10.99
N TYR A 12 -16.64 10.53 -11.95
CA TYR A 12 -15.29 10.08 -11.66
C TYR A 12 -14.48 11.15 -10.92
N ASN A 13 -14.57 12.40 -11.37
CA ASN A 13 -13.86 13.53 -10.75
C ASN A 13 -14.37 13.84 -9.34
N MET A 14 -15.63 13.57 -9.03
CA MET A 14 -16.17 13.67 -7.67
C MET A 14 -15.73 12.49 -6.78
N LEU A 15 -15.68 11.28 -7.34
CA LEU A 15 -15.32 10.07 -6.60
C LEU A 15 -13.82 9.99 -6.32
N SER A 16 -12.98 10.40 -7.27
CA SER A 16 -11.52 10.27 -7.18
C SER A 16 -10.91 10.90 -5.92
N PRO A 17 -11.22 12.16 -5.54
CA PRO A 17 -10.72 12.76 -4.31
C PRO A 17 -11.14 11.99 -3.05
N LEU A 18 -12.36 11.45 -3.02
CA LEU A 18 -12.85 10.65 -1.90
C LEU A 18 -12.07 9.33 -1.76
N VAL A 19 -11.78 8.66 -2.89
CA VAL A 19 -10.96 7.44 -2.92
C VAL A 19 -9.53 7.75 -2.50
N GLN A 20 -8.94 8.85 -2.98
CA GLN A 20 -7.61 9.30 -2.58
C GLN A 20 -7.54 9.59 -1.07
N PHE A 21 -8.53 10.31 -0.53
CA PHE A 21 -8.64 10.57 0.91
C PHE A 21 -8.76 9.26 1.69
N GLY A 22 -9.65 8.36 1.31
CA GLY A 22 -9.81 7.05 1.94
C GLY A 22 -8.52 6.23 1.91
N THR A 23 -7.77 6.28 0.80
CA THR A 23 -6.47 5.59 0.67
C THR A 23 -5.45 6.17 1.66
N ARG A 24 -5.36 7.48 1.79
CA ARG A 24 -4.46 8.13 2.76
C ARG A 24 -4.84 7.78 4.21
N CYS A 25 -6.12 7.73 4.54
CA CYS A 25 -6.61 7.32 5.85
C CYS A 25 -6.38 5.81 6.14
N HIS A 26 -6.24 4.99 5.09
CA HIS A 26 -5.94 3.56 5.24
C HIS A 26 -4.52 3.30 5.76
N TYR A 27 -3.59 4.20 5.51
CA TYR A 27 -2.20 4.10 5.94
C TYR A 27 -1.89 5.07 7.09
N GLN A 28 -0.99 4.68 7.98
CA GLN A 28 -0.51 5.56 9.04
C GLN A 28 0.36 6.69 8.49
N ARG A 29 1.19 6.35 7.52
CA ARG A 29 2.02 7.29 6.76
C ARG A 29 1.97 6.88 5.31
N PHE A 30 1.71 7.83 4.47
CA PHE A 30 1.74 7.72 3.02
C PHE A 30 2.77 8.76 2.52
N GLU A 31 3.94 8.28 2.13
CA GLU A 31 5.04 9.14 1.70
C GLU A 31 5.33 8.88 0.21
N VAL A 32 5.45 9.95 -0.58
CA VAL A 32 5.78 9.88 -2.01
C VAL A 32 7.07 10.64 -2.24
N HIS A 33 8.04 9.97 -2.88
CA HIS A 33 9.36 10.50 -3.20
C HIS A 33 9.60 10.43 -4.70
N GLY A 34 10.37 11.38 -5.23
CA GLY A 34 10.74 11.43 -6.64
C GLY A 34 9.64 11.98 -7.56
N LEU A 35 8.71 12.80 -7.06
CA LEU A 35 7.67 13.43 -7.90
C LEU A 35 8.27 14.25 -9.04
N ASP A 36 9.45 14.83 -8.83
CA ASP A 36 10.18 15.63 -9.85
C ASP A 36 10.67 14.77 -11.03
N ASN A 37 10.66 13.44 -10.88
CA ASN A 37 10.97 12.50 -11.96
C ASN A 37 9.80 12.26 -12.92
N LEU A 38 8.60 12.74 -12.60
CA LEU A 38 7.48 12.61 -13.54
C LEU A 38 7.72 13.51 -14.76
N PRO A 39 7.65 12.96 -15.99
CA PRO A 39 7.83 13.75 -17.19
C PRO A 39 6.82 14.90 -17.26
N GLN A 40 7.33 16.12 -17.47
CA GLN A 40 6.49 17.30 -17.68
C GLN A 40 6.03 17.38 -19.14
N ASP A 41 6.90 16.94 -20.04
CA ASP A 41 6.65 16.89 -21.47
C ASP A 41 6.66 15.43 -21.96
N GLY A 42 5.80 15.13 -22.95
CA GLY A 42 5.70 13.81 -23.55
C GLY A 42 4.68 12.89 -22.84
N ALA A 43 4.49 11.74 -23.47
CA ALA A 43 3.66 10.67 -22.95
C ALA A 43 4.45 9.77 -22.00
N TYR A 44 3.78 9.15 -21.01
CA TYR A 44 4.49 8.23 -20.12
C TYR A 44 3.62 7.08 -19.62
N ILE A 45 4.29 5.96 -19.38
CA ILE A 45 3.72 4.76 -18.76
C ILE A 45 4.27 4.66 -17.34
N ILE A 46 3.40 4.68 -16.35
CA ILE A 46 3.77 4.40 -14.96
C ILE A 46 3.89 2.88 -14.83
N ALA A 47 5.06 2.41 -14.42
CA ALA A 47 5.39 0.99 -14.29
C ALA A 47 5.69 0.64 -12.82
N PRO A 48 4.66 0.43 -11.97
CA PRO A 48 4.88 0.06 -10.58
C PRO A 48 5.21 -1.42 -10.44
N CYS A 49 5.94 -1.76 -9.36
CA CYS A 49 6.00 -3.14 -8.86
C CYS A 49 4.61 -3.60 -8.39
N HIS A 50 4.37 -4.92 -8.33
CA HIS A 50 3.03 -5.46 -8.09
C HIS A 50 3.00 -6.51 -6.98
N GLN A 51 2.70 -6.10 -5.77
CA GLN A 51 2.70 -6.94 -4.57
C GLN A 51 1.31 -7.07 -3.92
N GLN A 52 0.43 -6.08 -4.13
CA GLN A 52 -0.94 -6.07 -3.58
C GLN A 52 -1.97 -5.60 -4.61
N ALA A 53 -2.81 -6.46 -5.06
CA ALA A 53 -3.85 -6.29 -6.07
C ALA A 53 -4.31 -4.85 -6.38
N LEU A 54 -5.19 -4.26 -5.55
CA LEU A 54 -5.78 -2.93 -5.81
C LEU A 54 -5.00 -1.79 -5.12
N MET A 55 -4.12 -2.09 -4.15
CA MET A 55 -3.54 -1.02 -3.34
C MET A 55 -2.48 -0.22 -4.09
N GLU A 56 -1.74 -0.83 -5.04
CA GLU A 56 -0.81 -0.10 -5.90
C GLU A 56 -1.53 0.86 -6.87
N PRO A 57 -2.56 0.46 -7.63
CA PRO A 57 -3.37 1.39 -8.39
C PRO A 57 -3.88 2.58 -7.58
N LEU A 58 -4.33 2.33 -6.35
CA LEU A 58 -4.77 3.39 -5.44
C LEU A 58 -3.63 4.30 -4.99
N ALA A 59 -2.43 3.74 -4.79
CA ALA A 59 -1.24 4.55 -4.50
C ALA A 59 -0.88 5.45 -5.70
N VAL A 60 -0.91 4.89 -6.93
CA VAL A 60 -0.66 5.66 -8.17
C VAL A 60 -1.68 6.77 -8.34
N LEU A 61 -2.96 6.53 -8.08
CA LEU A 61 -4.00 7.55 -8.16
C LEU A 61 -3.73 8.74 -7.22
N ASN A 62 -3.00 8.55 -6.14
CA ASN A 62 -2.71 9.59 -5.15
C ASN A 62 -1.58 10.56 -5.56
N PHE A 63 -0.75 10.21 -6.54
CA PHE A 63 0.36 11.07 -6.97
C PHE A 63 0.30 11.47 -8.45
N ALA A 64 -0.42 10.72 -9.28
CA ALA A 64 -0.51 11.02 -10.70
C ALA A 64 -1.21 12.38 -10.96
N PRO A 65 -0.59 13.30 -11.73
CA PRO A 65 -1.13 14.63 -11.96
C PRO A 65 -2.40 14.64 -12.82
N LYS A 66 -2.54 13.65 -13.71
CA LYS A 66 -3.74 13.38 -14.49
C LYS A 66 -4.29 11.99 -14.13
N PRO A 67 -5.61 11.76 -14.22
CA PRO A 67 -6.18 10.44 -13.98
C PRO A 67 -5.56 9.38 -14.89
N PRO A 68 -4.81 8.41 -14.35
CA PRO A 68 -4.20 7.37 -15.16
C PRO A 68 -5.26 6.37 -15.65
N VAL A 69 -5.02 5.81 -16.84
CA VAL A 69 -5.77 4.65 -17.30
C VAL A 69 -4.99 3.39 -16.91
N PHE A 70 -5.66 2.47 -16.22
CA PHE A 70 -5.06 1.24 -15.73
C PHE A 70 -5.34 0.06 -16.66
N LEU A 71 -4.42 -0.89 -16.71
CA LEU A 71 -4.68 -2.20 -17.31
C LEU A 71 -4.79 -3.26 -16.21
N ALA A 72 -5.85 -4.08 -16.31
CA ALA A 72 -6.08 -5.18 -15.37
C ALA A 72 -6.48 -6.46 -16.11
N ARG A 73 -6.37 -7.60 -15.44
CA ARG A 73 -6.67 -8.92 -15.99
C ARG A 73 -8.08 -8.99 -16.57
N ALA A 74 -8.23 -9.56 -17.75
CA ALA A 74 -9.51 -9.62 -18.47
C ALA A 74 -10.58 -10.50 -17.76
N ASP A 75 -10.16 -11.50 -16.99
CA ASP A 75 -11.07 -12.39 -16.25
C ASP A 75 -11.94 -11.67 -15.21
N ILE A 76 -11.48 -10.54 -14.67
CA ILE A 76 -12.31 -9.73 -13.75
C ILE A 76 -13.44 -8.96 -14.46
N PHE A 77 -13.41 -8.87 -15.79
CA PHE A 77 -14.42 -8.18 -16.61
C PHE A 77 -15.55 -9.08 -17.13
N GLU A 78 -15.60 -10.34 -16.72
CA GLU A 78 -16.60 -11.30 -17.24
C GLU A 78 -18.03 -10.86 -16.96
N LYS A 79 -18.31 -10.36 -15.76
CA LYS A 79 -19.65 -9.91 -15.38
C LYS A 79 -19.92 -8.50 -15.92
N PRO A 80 -21.04 -8.27 -16.65
CA PRO A 80 -21.35 -6.98 -17.27
C PRO A 80 -21.35 -5.80 -16.28
N ALA A 81 -21.91 -5.99 -15.09
CA ALA A 81 -21.94 -4.94 -14.06
C ALA A 81 -20.52 -4.58 -13.58
N ILE A 82 -19.65 -5.58 -13.37
CA ILE A 82 -18.26 -5.34 -12.96
C ILE A 82 -17.49 -4.66 -14.09
N ARG A 83 -17.70 -5.09 -15.35
CA ARG A 83 -17.10 -4.46 -16.52
C ARG A 83 -17.48 -2.97 -16.59
N ALA A 84 -18.76 -2.62 -16.39
CA ALA A 84 -19.21 -1.24 -16.40
C ALA A 84 -18.52 -0.39 -15.32
N ILE A 85 -18.41 -0.93 -14.09
CA ILE A 85 -17.71 -0.28 -12.97
C ILE A 85 -16.22 -0.09 -13.28
N LEU A 86 -15.53 -1.14 -13.76
CA LEU A 86 -14.10 -1.06 -14.06
C LEU A 86 -13.82 -0.07 -15.21
N THR A 87 -14.67 -0.06 -16.25
CA THR A 87 -14.56 0.92 -17.34
C THR A 87 -14.78 2.33 -16.84
N PHE A 88 -15.78 2.55 -15.96
CA PHE A 88 -16.01 3.83 -15.30
C PHE A 88 -14.79 4.28 -14.49
N LEU A 89 -14.10 3.36 -13.83
CA LEU A 89 -12.87 3.61 -13.06
C LEU A 89 -11.62 3.73 -13.96
N LYS A 90 -11.78 3.85 -15.28
CA LYS A 90 -10.70 3.98 -16.26
C LYS A 90 -9.75 2.78 -16.28
N ILE A 91 -10.31 1.57 -16.18
CA ILE A 91 -9.54 0.32 -16.22
C ILE A 91 -9.87 -0.43 -17.52
N LEU A 92 -8.83 -0.81 -18.28
CA LEU A 92 -8.91 -1.63 -19.49
C LEU A 92 -8.59 -3.10 -19.18
N PRO A 93 -9.27 -4.06 -19.82
CA PRO A 93 -8.90 -5.47 -19.71
C PRO A 93 -7.63 -5.79 -20.50
N VAL A 94 -6.81 -6.73 -20.00
CA VAL A 94 -5.68 -7.32 -20.76
C VAL A 94 -5.73 -8.83 -20.64
N TYR A 95 -5.61 -9.53 -21.78
CA TYR A 95 -5.61 -10.99 -21.85
C TYR A 95 -4.18 -11.50 -21.77
N ARG A 96 -3.94 -12.53 -20.95
CA ARG A 96 -2.64 -13.18 -20.77
C ARG A 96 -2.58 -14.47 -21.58
N ILE A 97 -1.38 -14.97 -21.86
CA ILE A 97 -1.16 -16.24 -22.59
C ILE A 97 -1.96 -17.39 -21.96
N ARG A 98 -2.01 -17.45 -20.63
CA ARG A 98 -2.78 -18.48 -19.89
C ARG A 98 -4.31 -18.34 -20.00
N ASP A 99 -4.80 -17.20 -20.48
CA ASP A 99 -6.24 -16.97 -20.69
C ASP A 99 -6.71 -17.56 -22.05
N GLY A 100 -5.81 -18.24 -22.77
CA GLY A 100 -6.04 -18.93 -24.05
C GLY A 100 -5.56 -18.12 -25.26
N GLN A 101 -4.95 -18.82 -26.25
CA GLN A 101 -4.40 -18.18 -27.44
C GLN A 101 -5.47 -17.45 -28.27
N SER A 102 -6.69 -17.96 -28.34
CA SER A 102 -7.81 -17.33 -29.06
C SER A 102 -8.21 -15.97 -28.48
N ASN A 103 -7.87 -15.69 -27.24
CA ASN A 103 -8.16 -14.41 -26.59
C ASN A 103 -7.02 -13.38 -26.79
N LEU A 104 -5.84 -13.81 -27.20
CA LEU A 104 -4.70 -12.90 -27.39
C LEU A 104 -4.93 -11.90 -28.55
N SER A 105 -5.69 -12.30 -29.59
CA SER A 105 -6.05 -11.39 -30.69
C SER A 105 -6.89 -10.19 -30.22
N LYS A 106 -7.65 -10.34 -29.12
CA LYS A 106 -8.41 -9.26 -28.51
C LYS A 106 -7.52 -8.19 -27.87
N ASN A 107 -6.25 -8.52 -27.60
CA ASN A 107 -5.30 -7.53 -27.10
C ASN A 107 -4.95 -6.46 -28.13
N ASN A 108 -5.12 -6.70 -29.42
CA ASN A 108 -4.83 -5.68 -30.43
C ASN A 108 -5.70 -4.44 -30.23
N ASP A 109 -7.01 -4.62 -30.03
CA ASP A 109 -7.92 -3.51 -29.73
C ASP A 109 -7.56 -2.81 -28.40
N ILE A 110 -7.10 -3.56 -27.40
CA ILE A 110 -6.70 -3.01 -26.12
C ILE A 110 -5.39 -2.22 -26.23
N PHE A 111 -4.45 -2.71 -27.03
CA PHE A 111 -3.20 -2.01 -27.31
C PHE A 111 -3.46 -0.73 -28.12
N ASP A 112 -4.36 -0.78 -29.12
CA ASP A 112 -4.81 0.41 -29.84
C ASP A 112 -5.38 1.46 -28.90
N ARG A 113 -6.32 1.08 -28.04
CA ARG A 113 -6.90 1.99 -27.04
C ARG A 113 -5.86 2.51 -26.04
N SER A 114 -4.89 1.69 -25.65
CA SER A 114 -3.81 2.09 -24.76
C SER A 114 -2.89 3.12 -25.41
N ARG A 115 -2.62 2.95 -26.72
CA ARG A 115 -1.89 3.95 -27.52
C ARG A 115 -2.65 5.26 -27.62
N ASP A 116 -3.95 5.21 -27.88
CA ASP A 116 -4.78 6.41 -27.96
C ASP A 116 -4.75 7.21 -26.67
N VAL A 117 -4.80 6.52 -25.49
CA VAL A 117 -4.64 7.14 -24.16
C VAL A 117 -3.33 7.93 -24.07
N LEU A 118 -2.22 7.31 -24.51
CA LEU A 118 -0.90 7.94 -24.46
C LEU A 118 -0.76 9.09 -25.47
N LEU A 119 -1.32 8.94 -26.68
CA LEU A 119 -1.33 9.97 -27.72
C LEU A 119 -2.14 11.20 -27.28
N ASP A 120 -3.20 11.00 -26.50
CA ASP A 120 -4.02 12.08 -25.92
C ASP A 120 -3.37 12.71 -24.66
N GLY A 121 -2.14 12.30 -24.31
CA GLY A 121 -1.35 12.85 -23.22
C GLY A 121 -1.87 12.48 -21.82
N PHE A 122 -2.56 11.34 -21.69
CA PHE A 122 -2.92 10.74 -20.41
C PHE A 122 -1.93 9.66 -20.01
N PRO A 123 -1.59 9.53 -18.71
CA PRO A 123 -0.71 8.47 -18.26
C PRO A 123 -1.41 7.11 -18.35
N LEU A 124 -0.67 6.12 -18.80
CA LEU A 124 -1.05 4.71 -18.71
C LEU A 124 -0.36 4.09 -17.50
N CYS A 125 -1.06 3.27 -16.73
CA CYS A 125 -0.47 2.54 -15.62
C CYS A 125 -0.60 1.04 -15.85
N LEU A 126 0.52 0.35 -15.91
CA LEU A 126 0.57 -1.08 -16.16
C LEU A 126 1.60 -1.74 -15.25
N MET A 127 1.14 -2.68 -14.43
CA MET A 127 2.00 -3.54 -13.62
C MET A 127 2.70 -4.54 -14.52
N ALA A 128 3.97 -4.29 -14.83
CA ALA A 128 4.73 -5.04 -15.81
C ALA A 128 4.89 -6.54 -15.48
N GLU A 129 4.86 -6.88 -14.19
CA GLU A 129 4.95 -8.26 -13.70
C GLU A 129 3.74 -9.13 -14.11
N GLY A 130 2.58 -8.53 -14.42
CA GLY A 130 1.34 -9.21 -14.85
C GLY A 130 0.74 -10.19 -13.84
N ARG A 131 1.36 -10.33 -12.68
CA ARG A 131 0.92 -11.10 -11.50
C ARG A 131 1.46 -10.42 -10.25
N HIS A 132 0.77 -10.58 -9.14
CA HIS A 132 1.21 -10.07 -7.86
C HIS A 132 1.62 -11.21 -6.93
N ASN A 133 2.51 -10.93 -5.98
CA ASN A 133 2.81 -11.78 -4.85
C ASN A 133 2.97 -10.91 -3.59
N ASN A 134 2.70 -11.47 -2.42
CA ASN A 134 2.84 -10.76 -1.15
C ASN A 134 4.26 -10.86 -0.55
N ARG A 135 5.28 -10.92 -1.42
CA ARG A 135 6.70 -10.93 -1.04
C ARG A 135 7.37 -9.67 -1.57
N HIS A 136 8.35 -9.19 -0.83
CA HIS A 136 9.25 -8.12 -1.26
C HIS A 136 10.28 -8.69 -2.24
N HIS A 137 9.84 -8.97 -3.45
CA HIS A 137 10.66 -9.53 -4.52
C HIS A 137 10.09 -9.11 -5.87
N LEU A 138 10.98 -8.65 -6.78
CA LEU A 138 10.60 -8.27 -8.13
C LEU A 138 10.42 -9.51 -9.00
N LEU A 139 9.21 -9.70 -9.53
CA LEU A 139 8.91 -10.81 -10.42
C LEU A 139 9.34 -10.52 -11.86
N GLN A 140 9.47 -11.59 -12.64
CA GLN A 140 9.73 -11.46 -14.08
C GLN A 140 8.59 -10.72 -14.78
N MET A 141 8.94 -9.72 -15.59
CA MET A 141 8.01 -8.87 -16.30
C MET A 141 7.53 -9.48 -17.64
N GLY A 142 6.25 -9.24 -17.96
CA GLY A 142 5.67 -9.57 -19.25
C GLY A 142 6.09 -8.59 -20.35
N LYS A 143 5.95 -9.00 -21.63
CA LYS A 143 6.36 -8.18 -22.78
C LYS A 143 5.30 -7.16 -23.25
N GLY A 144 4.06 -7.28 -22.80
CA GLY A 144 2.93 -6.48 -23.33
C GLY A 144 3.10 -4.97 -23.16
N MET A 145 3.60 -4.52 -22.01
CA MET A 145 3.83 -3.10 -21.76
C MET A 145 4.87 -2.52 -22.72
N PHE A 146 5.97 -3.23 -22.94
CA PHE A 146 7.07 -2.78 -23.80
C PHE A 146 6.65 -2.75 -25.26
N ARG A 147 5.76 -3.66 -25.70
CA ARG A 147 5.15 -3.61 -27.03
C ARG A 147 4.29 -2.36 -27.20
N ILE A 148 3.40 -2.07 -26.23
CA ILE A 148 2.60 -0.82 -26.23
C ILE A 148 3.54 0.40 -26.32
N ALA A 149 4.62 0.40 -25.53
CA ALA A 149 5.58 1.49 -25.51
C ALA A 149 6.28 1.67 -26.88
N GLY A 150 6.82 0.60 -27.47
CA GLY A 150 7.48 0.65 -28.78
C GLY A 150 6.55 1.10 -29.89
N GLU A 151 5.36 0.51 -30.00
CA GLU A 151 4.37 0.87 -31.01
C GLU A 151 3.87 2.32 -30.85
N THR A 152 3.71 2.79 -29.60
CA THR A 152 3.31 4.19 -29.33
C THR A 152 4.44 5.14 -29.74
N GLN A 153 5.69 4.85 -29.37
CA GLN A 153 6.83 5.70 -29.73
C GLN A 153 7.01 5.80 -31.24
N LEU A 154 6.77 4.71 -32.00
CA LEU A 154 6.77 4.76 -33.45
C LEU A 154 5.76 5.74 -34.05
N LYS A 155 4.57 5.88 -33.42
CA LYS A 155 3.54 6.84 -33.86
C LYS A 155 3.84 8.27 -33.39
N LEU A 156 4.47 8.42 -32.23
CA LEU A 156 4.87 9.74 -31.69
C LEU A 156 6.04 10.35 -32.47
N GLY A 157 6.82 9.55 -33.21
CA GLY A 157 7.99 10.02 -33.92
C GLY A 157 9.06 10.57 -32.96
N GLU A 158 9.35 11.86 -33.06
CA GLU A 158 10.34 12.53 -32.23
C GLU A 158 9.81 12.96 -30.84
N HIS A 159 8.49 12.97 -30.65
CA HIS A 159 7.93 13.26 -29.33
C HIS A 159 8.22 12.10 -28.36
N PRO A 160 8.80 12.39 -27.19
CA PRO A 160 9.27 11.34 -26.32
C PRO A 160 8.14 10.61 -25.61
N LEU A 161 8.27 9.29 -25.50
CA LEU A 161 7.54 8.44 -24.58
C LEU A 161 8.50 7.92 -23.52
N TYR A 162 8.05 7.91 -22.28
CA TYR A 162 8.82 7.44 -21.15
C TYR A 162 8.15 6.27 -20.44
N ILE A 163 8.96 5.34 -19.90
CA ILE A 163 8.54 4.38 -18.88
C ILE A 163 9.04 4.89 -17.52
N VAL A 164 8.15 5.08 -16.57
CA VAL A 164 8.44 5.62 -15.24
C VAL A 164 8.46 4.48 -14.21
N PRO A 165 9.65 3.98 -13.82
CA PRO A 165 9.78 2.97 -12.79
C PRO A 165 9.22 3.51 -11.46
N THR A 166 8.38 2.74 -10.80
CA THR A 166 7.74 3.17 -9.55
C THR A 166 7.77 2.06 -8.51
N GLY A 167 8.65 2.19 -7.53
CA GLY A 167 8.66 1.30 -6.36
C GLY A 167 7.52 1.65 -5.43
N ILE A 168 6.78 0.65 -4.97
CA ILE A 168 5.74 0.80 -3.95
C ILE A 168 6.04 -0.20 -2.84
N ASP A 169 6.30 0.30 -1.65
CA ASP A 169 6.68 -0.51 -0.50
C ASP A 169 5.67 -0.38 0.63
N PHE A 170 5.22 -1.52 1.12
CA PHE A 170 4.31 -1.65 2.24
C PHE A 170 5.05 -2.23 3.44
N ASP A 171 4.96 -1.61 4.62
CA ASP A 171 5.51 -2.21 5.83
C ASP A 171 4.88 -3.58 6.15
N GLU A 172 3.58 -3.70 5.94
CA GLU A 172 2.80 -4.92 6.12
C GLU A 172 1.64 -4.97 5.13
N TYR A 173 1.59 -6.01 4.32
CA TYR A 173 0.59 -6.14 3.25
C TYR A 173 -0.86 -6.27 3.73
N GLU A 174 -1.10 -7.05 4.79
CA GLU A 174 -2.46 -7.39 5.22
C GLU A 174 -3.05 -6.41 6.24
N ARG A 175 -2.27 -5.47 6.74
CA ARG A 175 -2.69 -4.65 7.88
C ARG A 175 -3.02 -3.23 7.49
N PRO A 176 -4.25 -2.78 7.82
CA PRO A 176 -4.56 -1.37 7.76
C PRO A 176 -3.70 -0.59 8.77
N TYR A 177 -3.46 0.66 8.46
CA TYR A 177 -2.65 1.59 9.27
C TYR A 177 -1.18 1.17 9.38
N SER A 178 -0.65 0.49 8.36
CA SER A 178 0.78 0.34 8.11
C SER A 178 1.33 1.57 7.39
N ASN A 179 2.62 1.60 7.09
CA ASN A 179 3.18 2.66 6.27
C ASN A 179 3.20 2.22 4.80
N LEU A 180 3.06 3.21 3.92
CA LEU A 180 3.20 3.08 2.48
C LEU A 180 4.22 4.11 2.00
N VAL A 181 5.20 3.66 1.22
CA VAL A 181 6.19 4.50 0.55
C VAL A 181 6.06 4.27 -0.95
N VAL A 182 5.92 5.36 -1.69
CA VAL A 182 6.04 5.38 -3.15
C VAL A 182 7.35 6.05 -3.51
N ASN A 183 8.14 5.40 -4.36
CA ASN A 183 9.44 5.88 -4.80
C ASN A 183 9.47 5.89 -6.32
N ILE A 184 9.42 7.08 -6.92
CA ILE A 184 9.37 7.29 -8.36
C ILE A 184 10.80 7.46 -8.87
N GLY A 185 11.23 6.56 -9.75
CA GLY A 185 12.55 6.56 -10.35
C GLY A 185 12.68 7.48 -11.54
N LYS A 186 13.88 7.54 -12.09
CA LYS A 186 14.16 8.31 -13.31
C LYS A 186 13.40 7.70 -14.49
N PRO A 187 12.76 8.54 -15.33
CA PRO A 187 12.03 8.05 -16.48
C PRO A 187 13.00 7.45 -17.51
N ILE A 188 12.64 6.30 -18.05
CA ILE A 188 13.41 5.60 -19.09
C ILE A 188 12.84 6.03 -20.45
N PRO A 189 13.60 6.75 -21.30
CA PRO A 189 13.12 7.11 -22.62
C PRO A 189 13.02 5.85 -23.52
N VAL A 190 11.93 5.75 -24.28
CA VAL A 190 11.69 4.62 -25.19
C VAL A 190 12.40 4.80 -26.54
N GLN A 191 12.65 6.03 -26.92
CA GLN A 191 13.27 6.39 -28.22
C GLN A 191 14.57 5.62 -28.54
N PRO A 192 15.52 5.42 -27.61
CA PRO A 192 16.75 4.68 -27.90
C PRO A 192 16.53 3.23 -28.39
N PHE A 193 15.45 2.59 -27.98
CA PHE A 193 15.14 1.19 -28.31
C PHE A 193 14.40 1.04 -29.67
N ILE A 194 14.01 2.14 -30.31
CA ILE A 194 13.13 2.09 -31.48
C ILE A 194 13.83 1.53 -32.72
N LYS A 195 15.14 1.74 -32.87
CA LYS A 195 15.88 1.13 -33.95
C LYS A 195 15.80 -0.39 -33.89
N ASP A 196 16.13 -0.96 -32.74
CA ASP A 196 16.12 -2.40 -32.51
C ASP A 196 14.69 -2.95 -32.53
N PHE A 197 13.70 -2.18 -32.10
CA PHE A 197 12.30 -2.54 -32.18
C PHE A 197 11.79 -2.72 -33.62
N ARG A 198 12.33 -1.94 -34.58
CA ARG A 198 12.03 -2.10 -36.01
C ARG A 198 12.75 -3.28 -36.63
N GLU A 199 14.01 -3.52 -36.26
CA GLU A 199 14.86 -4.55 -36.82
C GLU A 199 14.62 -5.93 -36.20
N ASN A 200 14.44 -5.98 -34.85
CA ASN A 200 14.24 -7.20 -34.06
C ASN A 200 13.42 -6.92 -32.80
N GLU A 201 12.09 -6.84 -32.94
CA GLU A 201 11.18 -6.57 -31.84
C GLU A 201 11.46 -7.42 -30.59
N PRO A 202 11.65 -8.76 -30.63
CA PRO A 202 11.93 -9.57 -29.45
C PRO A 202 13.16 -9.14 -28.64
N VAL A 203 14.21 -8.64 -29.30
CA VAL A 203 15.43 -8.13 -28.66
C VAL A 203 15.12 -6.83 -27.96
N ALA A 204 14.54 -5.85 -28.65
CA ALA A 204 14.20 -4.56 -28.08
C ALA A 204 13.25 -4.67 -26.86
N LEU A 205 12.27 -5.59 -26.92
CA LEU A 205 11.38 -5.86 -25.77
C LEU A 205 12.14 -6.40 -24.56
N ASN A 206 13.18 -7.21 -24.77
CA ASN A 206 14.02 -7.70 -23.67
C ASN A 206 14.90 -6.59 -23.10
N GLU A 207 15.50 -5.76 -23.95
CA GLU A 207 16.34 -4.63 -23.53
C GLU A 207 15.53 -3.63 -22.69
N MET A 208 14.34 -3.23 -23.14
CA MET A 208 13.44 -2.38 -22.37
C MET A 208 13.06 -3.01 -21.03
N ARG A 209 12.81 -4.34 -21.00
CA ARG A 209 12.51 -5.09 -19.80
C ARG A 209 13.67 -5.07 -18.80
N GLU A 210 14.89 -5.31 -19.28
CA GLU A 210 16.11 -5.29 -18.46
C GLU A 210 16.40 -3.88 -17.94
N ALA A 211 16.21 -2.84 -18.76
CA ALA A 211 16.33 -1.45 -18.37
C ALA A 211 15.33 -1.13 -17.23
N LEU A 212 14.07 -1.54 -17.37
CA LEU A 212 13.08 -1.33 -16.31
C LEU A 212 13.42 -2.11 -15.03
N ALA A 213 13.83 -3.38 -15.14
CA ALA A 213 14.19 -4.19 -13.99
C ALA A 213 15.35 -3.59 -13.20
N LYS A 214 16.37 -3.08 -13.91
CA LYS A 214 17.55 -2.41 -13.35
C LYS A 214 17.16 -1.15 -12.57
N GLU A 215 16.26 -0.35 -13.11
CA GLU A 215 15.82 0.90 -12.46
C GLU A 215 14.77 0.66 -11.37
N LEU A 216 13.92 -0.38 -11.48
CA LEU A 216 12.83 -0.64 -10.54
C LEU A 216 13.29 -1.36 -9.26
N SER A 217 14.21 -2.35 -9.35
CA SER A 217 14.70 -3.08 -8.17
C SER A 217 15.30 -2.17 -7.09
N PRO A 218 16.07 -1.11 -7.40
CA PRO A 218 16.54 -0.16 -6.39
C PRO A 218 15.45 0.70 -5.74
N LEU A 219 14.28 0.80 -6.34
CA LEU A 219 13.19 1.65 -5.87
C LEU A 219 12.26 0.94 -4.89
N MET A 220 12.38 -0.37 -4.73
CA MET A 220 11.55 -1.20 -3.87
C MET A 220 12.38 -1.97 -2.84
N HIS A 221 11.76 -2.51 -1.82
CA HIS A 221 12.38 -3.51 -0.97
C HIS A 221 12.38 -4.83 -1.75
N ASP A 222 13.55 -5.24 -2.24
CA ASP A 222 13.74 -6.42 -3.08
C ASP A 222 14.67 -7.39 -2.36
N ILE A 223 14.14 -8.54 -1.91
CA ILE A 223 14.87 -9.63 -1.28
C ILE A 223 15.09 -10.70 -2.35
N ARG A 224 16.33 -10.92 -2.78
CA ARG A 224 16.67 -11.80 -3.90
C ARG A 224 16.87 -13.25 -3.49
N ASP A 225 17.32 -13.48 -2.27
CA ASP A 225 17.42 -14.82 -1.71
C ASP A 225 16.05 -15.35 -1.33
N GLU A 226 15.46 -16.18 -2.22
CA GLU A 226 14.16 -16.79 -1.99
C GLU A 226 14.21 -17.92 -0.95
N GLU A 227 15.34 -18.57 -0.78
CA GLU A 227 15.52 -19.68 0.17
C GLU A 227 15.43 -19.20 1.62
N HIS A 228 16.06 -18.08 1.92
CA HIS A 228 16.09 -17.47 3.26
C HIS A 228 15.19 -16.24 3.38
N TYR A 229 14.19 -16.12 2.51
CA TYR A 229 13.32 -14.93 2.44
C TYR A 229 12.73 -14.55 3.80
N GLU A 230 12.18 -15.50 4.54
CA GLU A 230 11.49 -15.24 5.83
C GLU A 230 12.47 -14.76 6.91
N GLU A 231 13.69 -15.31 6.92
CA GLU A 231 14.74 -14.91 7.84
C GLU A 231 15.24 -13.51 7.51
N ILE A 232 15.55 -13.24 6.24
CA ILE A 232 15.99 -11.92 5.77
C ILE A 232 14.92 -10.88 6.05
N PHE A 233 13.65 -11.16 5.75
CA PHE A 233 12.54 -10.26 6.04
C PHE A 233 12.41 -9.97 7.54
N THR A 234 12.59 -10.99 8.39
CA THR A 234 12.59 -10.82 9.83
C THR A 234 13.76 -9.94 10.29
N LEU A 235 14.98 -10.18 9.79
CA LEU A 235 16.15 -9.36 10.11
C LEU A 235 15.97 -7.91 9.67
N CYS A 236 15.44 -7.67 8.47
CA CYS A 236 15.10 -6.32 7.99
C CYS A 236 14.18 -5.57 8.95
N ASN A 237 13.27 -6.28 9.62
CA ASN A 237 12.35 -5.68 10.58
C ASN A 237 12.96 -5.52 11.98
N VAL A 238 13.69 -6.53 12.46
CA VAL A 238 14.31 -6.56 13.79
C VAL A 238 15.44 -5.54 13.90
N LEU A 239 16.33 -5.50 12.90
CA LEU A 239 17.51 -4.63 12.89
C LEU A 239 17.19 -3.18 12.51
N ASN A 240 16.03 -2.91 11.92
CA ASN A 240 15.70 -1.59 11.35
C ASN A 240 15.91 -0.43 12.31
N ARG A 241 15.49 -0.60 13.57
CA ARG A 241 15.63 0.46 14.57
C ARG A 241 17.08 0.71 14.94
N GLU A 242 17.84 -0.36 15.20
CA GLU A 242 19.24 -0.23 15.63
C GLU A 242 20.09 0.40 14.53
N VAL A 243 19.91 -0.01 13.28
CA VAL A 243 20.61 0.56 12.14
C VAL A 243 20.24 2.02 11.98
N ARG A 244 18.94 2.39 12.03
CA ARG A 244 18.53 3.80 11.99
C ARG A 244 19.14 4.63 13.11
N HIS A 245 19.20 4.08 14.33
CA HIS A 245 19.78 4.77 15.48
C HIS A 245 21.28 4.99 15.32
N ARG A 246 22.03 3.97 14.86
CA ARG A 246 23.46 4.09 14.57
C ARG A 246 23.74 5.14 13.49
N GLU A 247 22.86 5.28 12.50
CA GLU A 247 23.00 6.23 11.40
C GLU A 247 22.37 7.61 11.70
N GLY A 248 21.83 7.84 12.89
CA GLY A 248 21.20 9.11 13.26
C GLY A 248 19.91 9.43 12.48
N LEU A 249 19.26 8.42 11.87
CA LEU A 249 18.11 8.61 11.01
C LEU A 249 16.81 8.74 11.83
N LYS A 250 15.98 9.73 11.44
CA LYS A 250 14.65 9.95 12.04
C LYS A 250 13.71 8.77 11.75
N ASN A 251 12.73 8.58 12.62
CA ASN A 251 11.71 7.55 12.45
C ASN A 251 10.60 8.00 11.46
N SER A 252 10.91 7.97 10.16
CA SER A 252 9.96 8.18 9.04
C SER A 252 9.68 6.85 8.32
N ALA A 253 8.65 6.79 7.48
CA ALA A 253 8.40 5.62 6.63
C ALA A 253 9.54 5.44 5.62
N TRP A 254 10.01 6.55 5.06
CA TRP A 254 11.14 6.58 4.14
C TRP A 254 12.44 6.00 4.72
N ASN A 255 12.86 6.48 5.89
CA ASN A 255 14.09 5.98 6.52
C ASN A 255 13.98 4.49 6.93
N ARG A 256 12.79 4.03 7.32
CA ARG A 256 12.56 2.59 7.56
C ARG A 256 12.71 1.78 6.28
N PHE A 257 12.18 2.28 5.18
CA PHE A 257 12.31 1.68 3.87
C PHE A 257 13.78 1.59 3.44
N LEU A 258 14.53 2.71 3.48
CA LEU A 258 15.94 2.73 3.10
C LEU A 258 16.79 1.76 3.91
N VAL A 259 16.54 1.67 5.21
CA VAL A 259 17.26 0.73 6.09
C VAL A 259 16.90 -0.72 5.77
N ARG A 260 15.63 -1.04 5.48
CA ARG A 260 15.27 -2.40 5.02
C ARG A 260 16.01 -2.78 3.75
N GLN A 261 16.05 -1.88 2.76
CA GLN A 261 16.82 -2.09 1.54
C GLN A 261 18.31 -2.31 1.80
N LYS A 262 18.90 -1.52 2.71
CA LYS A 262 20.31 -1.67 3.07
C LYS A 262 20.60 -3.02 3.69
N ILE A 263 19.76 -3.46 4.63
CA ILE A 263 19.90 -4.75 5.31
C ILE A 263 19.72 -5.91 4.31
N SER A 264 18.66 -5.89 3.49
CA SER A 264 18.41 -6.96 2.53
C SER A 264 19.53 -7.10 1.50
N ARG A 265 20.02 -6.00 0.94
CA ARG A 265 21.15 -6.02 -0.02
C ARG A 265 22.43 -6.59 0.59
N GLU A 266 22.71 -6.24 1.84
CA GLU A 266 23.90 -6.79 2.53
C GLU A 266 23.72 -8.28 2.81
N LEU A 267 22.53 -8.72 3.20
CA LEU A 267 22.25 -10.14 3.43
C LEU A 267 22.26 -10.96 2.13
N ASP A 268 21.67 -10.42 1.05
CA ASP A 268 21.73 -11.04 -0.28
C ASP A 268 23.19 -11.19 -0.76
N ARG A 269 24.03 -10.18 -0.51
CA ARG A 269 25.47 -10.26 -0.83
C ARG A 269 26.16 -11.37 -0.04
N ARG A 270 25.93 -11.45 1.28
CA ARG A 270 26.50 -12.51 2.14
C ARG A 270 26.04 -13.92 1.71
N ALA A 271 24.78 -14.05 1.26
CA ALA A 271 24.26 -15.30 0.73
C ALA A 271 25.02 -15.75 -0.53
N VAL A 272 25.27 -14.84 -1.47
CA VAL A 272 26.02 -15.14 -2.71
C VAL A 272 27.49 -15.49 -2.43
N GLU A 273 28.10 -14.85 -1.42
CA GLU A 273 29.50 -15.10 -1.02
C GLU A 273 29.68 -16.41 -0.22
N HIS A 274 28.58 -17.15 0.05
CA HIS A 274 28.61 -18.39 0.88
C HIS A 274 29.35 -18.21 2.20
N ASN A 275 29.12 -17.09 2.87
CA ASN A 275 29.77 -16.78 4.13
C ASN A 275 29.26 -17.71 5.24
N ALA A 276 30.14 -18.42 5.94
CA ALA A 276 29.80 -19.34 7.05
C ALA A 276 29.00 -18.64 8.18
N ASP A 277 29.25 -17.34 8.39
CA ASP A 277 28.50 -16.54 9.36
C ASP A 277 27.06 -16.32 8.94
N PHE A 278 26.76 -16.33 7.61
CA PHE A 278 25.43 -16.18 7.08
C PHE A 278 24.51 -17.34 7.48
N ASP A 279 24.96 -18.59 7.31
CA ASP A 279 24.17 -19.78 7.68
C ASP A 279 23.86 -19.81 9.19
N THR A 280 24.84 -19.41 9.99
CA THR A 280 24.68 -19.27 11.44
C THR A 280 23.63 -18.20 11.77
N LEU A 281 23.69 -17.05 11.11
CA LEU A 281 22.73 -15.96 11.29
C LEU A 281 21.30 -16.38 10.88
N MET A 282 21.14 -17.12 9.78
CA MET A 282 19.85 -17.65 9.34
C MET A 282 19.28 -18.65 10.37
N SER A 283 20.13 -19.57 10.90
CA SER A 283 19.73 -20.51 11.95
C SER A 283 19.30 -19.81 13.25
N ASP A 284 20.07 -18.81 13.69
CA ASP A 284 19.73 -18.00 14.87
C ASP A 284 18.40 -17.23 14.67
N THR A 285 18.19 -16.71 13.46
CA THR A 285 16.95 -16.00 13.12
C THR A 285 15.74 -16.94 13.15
N ARG A 286 15.85 -18.15 12.63
CA ARG A 286 14.79 -19.18 12.73
C ARG A 286 14.47 -19.51 14.18
N SER A 287 15.51 -19.67 15.02
CA SER A 287 15.32 -19.89 16.46
C SER A 287 14.58 -18.74 17.13
N TYR A 288 14.96 -17.50 16.84
CA TYR A 288 14.27 -16.29 17.32
C TYR A 288 12.80 -16.24 16.88
N GLN A 289 12.50 -16.49 15.59
CA GLN A 289 11.13 -16.57 15.08
C GLN A 289 10.29 -17.61 15.81
N GLN A 290 10.84 -18.83 16.05
CA GLN A 290 10.14 -19.88 16.79
C GLN A 290 9.84 -19.47 18.23
N GLN A 291 10.77 -18.79 18.90
CA GLN A 291 10.56 -18.26 20.26
C GLN A 291 9.44 -17.22 20.27
N CYS A 292 9.45 -16.28 19.33
CA CYS A 292 8.40 -15.29 19.16
C CYS A 292 7.02 -15.93 18.95
N ARG A 293 6.91 -16.93 18.05
CA ARG A 293 5.68 -17.68 17.79
C ARG A 293 5.16 -18.42 19.04
N ARG A 294 6.04 -19.11 19.78
CA ARG A 294 5.69 -19.81 21.04
C ARG A 294 5.17 -18.87 22.13
N LEU A 295 5.68 -17.64 22.16
CA LEU A 295 5.27 -16.60 23.10
C LEU A 295 4.08 -15.77 22.55
N ARG A 296 3.65 -16.03 21.31
CA ARG A 296 2.69 -15.23 20.55
C ARG A 296 3.09 -13.75 20.55
N LEU A 297 4.38 -13.48 20.46
CA LEU A 297 4.94 -12.16 20.24
C LEU A 297 5.19 -11.96 18.75
N ARG A 298 5.21 -10.70 18.33
CA ARG A 298 5.65 -10.36 16.98
C ARG A 298 7.16 -10.30 16.93
N GLU A 299 7.72 -10.68 15.81
CA GLU A 299 9.17 -10.63 15.55
C GLU A 299 9.75 -9.21 15.67
N ARG A 300 8.92 -8.18 15.44
CA ARG A 300 9.25 -6.76 15.64
C ARG A 300 9.17 -6.28 17.09
N MET A 301 8.91 -7.14 18.05
CA MET A 301 8.94 -6.68 19.43
C MET A 301 10.38 -6.38 19.82
N GLU A 302 10.63 -5.11 19.96
CA GLU A 302 11.83 -4.56 20.56
C GLU A 302 11.83 -4.97 22.03
N ALA A 303 12.40 -6.11 22.29
CA ALA A 303 12.37 -6.75 23.60
C ALA A 303 13.03 -5.89 24.69
N ASP A 304 13.98 -5.03 24.31
CA ASP A 304 14.75 -4.20 25.22
C ASP A 304 14.21 -2.76 25.40
N HIS A 305 13.17 -2.37 24.64
CA HIS A 305 12.76 -0.96 24.58
C HIS A 305 11.34 -0.71 25.06
N TRP A 306 10.87 -1.49 26.04
CA TRP A 306 9.67 -1.11 26.72
C TRP A 306 9.94 0.15 27.53
N ASN A 307 9.49 1.25 26.99
CA ASN A 307 9.58 2.53 27.66
C ASN A 307 8.27 2.78 28.43
N VAL A 308 8.30 2.71 29.77
CA VAL A 308 7.17 3.05 30.63
C VAL A 308 6.64 4.42 30.28
N ALA A 309 7.53 5.38 30.01
CA ALA A 309 7.15 6.73 29.60
C ALA A 309 6.38 6.72 28.27
N ALA A 310 6.78 5.92 27.27
CA ALA A 310 6.06 5.84 26.00
C ALA A 310 4.65 5.23 26.17
N THR A 311 4.48 4.27 27.07
CA THR A 311 3.17 3.71 27.38
C THR A 311 2.31 4.72 28.14
N ILE A 312 2.86 5.41 29.13
CA ILE A 312 2.17 6.48 29.84
C ILE A 312 1.77 7.59 28.87
N LEU A 313 2.69 8.05 28.03
CA LEU A 313 2.41 9.04 26.99
C LEU A 313 1.33 8.57 26.01
N SER A 314 1.27 7.29 25.65
CA SER A 314 0.20 6.75 24.81
C SER A 314 -1.15 6.61 25.53
N LEU A 315 -1.15 6.58 26.85
CA LEU A 315 -2.37 6.60 27.68
C LEU A 315 -2.93 8.01 27.90
N ILE A 316 -2.08 9.04 27.82
CA ILE A 316 -2.51 10.44 28.04
C ILE A 316 -3.66 10.85 27.09
N PRO A 317 -3.61 10.63 25.76
CA PRO A 317 -4.72 10.97 24.89
C PRO A 317 -6.02 10.23 25.26
N ILE A 318 -5.92 8.98 25.68
CA ILE A 318 -7.07 8.17 26.09
C ILE A 318 -7.63 8.71 27.42
N ALA A 319 -6.76 9.01 28.39
CA ALA A 319 -7.17 9.60 29.66
C ALA A 319 -7.77 11.01 29.48
N ALA A 320 -7.18 11.83 28.61
CA ALA A 320 -7.70 13.15 28.24
C ALA A 320 -9.07 13.05 27.54
N LEU A 321 -9.24 12.08 26.65
CA LEU A 321 -10.51 11.80 25.99
C LEU A 321 -11.57 11.38 27.01
N LEU A 322 -11.24 10.46 27.92
CA LEU A 322 -12.14 10.00 28.99
C LEU A 322 -12.51 11.15 29.95
N ALA A 323 -11.53 11.95 30.37
CA ALA A 323 -11.77 13.13 31.18
C ALA A 323 -12.66 14.16 30.46
N GLY A 324 -12.41 14.38 29.17
CA GLY A 324 -13.24 15.23 28.31
C GLY A 324 -14.66 14.72 28.16
N VAL A 325 -14.85 13.40 28.03
CA VAL A 325 -16.19 12.76 28.01
C VAL A 325 -16.95 13.01 29.28
N ILE A 326 -16.27 13.04 30.42
CA ILE A 326 -16.90 13.31 31.73
C ILE A 326 -17.21 14.80 31.90
N ALA A 327 -16.25 15.67 31.54
CA ALA A 327 -16.30 17.11 31.87
C ALA A 327 -17.04 17.95 30.80
N LEU A 328 -16.97 17.58 29.53
CA LEU A 328 -17.45 18.40 28.42
C LEU A 328 -18.56 17.68 27.62
N PRO A 329 -19.79 18.22 27.57
CA PRO A 329 -20.91 17.63 26.82
C PRO A 329 -20.58 17.38 25.37
N LEU A 330 -19.88 18.31 24.69
CA LEU A 330 -19.45 18.16 23.28
C LEU A 330 -18.50 16.97 23.09
N VAL A 331 -17.51 16.79 23.97
CA VAL A 331 -16.56 15.68 23.88
C VAL A 331 -17.27 14.35 24.17
N ARG A 332 -18.27 14.35 25.03
CA ARG A 332 -19.13 13.19 25.32
C ARG A 332 -19.88 12.74 24.05
N TRP A 333 -20.44 13.68 23.31
CA TRP A 333 -21.15 13.40 22.05
C TRP A 333 -20.20 12.92 20.95
N ILE A 334 -19.03 13.54 20.80
CA ILE A 334 -18.00 13.09 19.85
C ILE A 334 -17.55 11.66 20.19
N PHE A 335 -17.33 11.36 21.49
CA PHE A 335 -16.92 10.02 21.93
C PHE A 335 -18.02 8.98 21.71
N PHE A 336 -19.27 9.32 22.07
CA PHE A 336 -20.42 8.44 21.86
C PHE A 336 -20.65 8.16 20.37
N PHE A 337 -20.55 9.19 19.55
CA PHE A 337 -20.61 9.09 18.11
C PHE A 337 -19.47 8.21 17.56
N TRP A 338 -18.25 8.42 18.02
CA TRP A 338 -17.10 7.59 17.68
C TRP A 338 -17.28 6.13 18.12
N LEU A 339 -17.78 5.88 19.34
CA LEU A 339 -17.98 4.51 19.86
C LEU A 339 -19.04 3.73 19.06
N ILE A 340 -20.09 4.41 18.58
CA ILE A 340 -21.15 3.78 17.79
C ILE A 340 -20.77 3.69 16.32
N CYS A 341 -20.23 4.76 15.75
CA CYS A 341 -20.04 4.90 14.33
C CYS A 341 -18.78 4.19 13.82
N TYR A 342 -17.71 4.20 14.60
CA TYR A 342 -16.43 3.65 14.20
C TYR A 342 -16.41 2.12 14.07
N PRO A 343 -16.95 1.31 15.00
CA PRO A 343 -16.94 -0.13 14.88
C PRO A 343 -17.80 -0.68 13.74
N ILE A 344 -18.88 0.03 13.36
CA ILE A 344 -19.86 -0.48 12.39
C ILE A 344 -19.23 -0.76 11.02
N PRO A 345 -18.45 0.14 10.39
CA PRO A 345 -17.80 -0.17 9.12
C PRO A 345 -16.57 -1.09 9.27
N PHE A 346 -15.96 -1.18 10.45
CA PHE A 346 -14.69 -1.89 10.64
C PHE A 346 -14.81 -3.33 11.13
N LEU A 347 -15.72 -3.59 12.07
CA LEU A 347 -15.86 -4.91 12.69
C LEU A 347 -16.39 -5.96 11.70
N PRO A 348 -17.47 -5.70 10.93
CA PRO A 348 -17.99 -6.65 9.95
C PRO A 348 -16.98 -6.94 8.84
N THR A 349 -16.25 -5.93 8.36
CA THR A 349 -15.30 -6.11 7.25
C THR A 349 -14.13 -7.00 7.65
N HIS A 350 -13.60 -6.87 8.87
CA HIS A 350 -12.49 -7.71 9.31
C HIS A 350 -12.90 -9.17 9.49
N LEU A 351 -14.10 -9.42 10.00
CA LEU A 351 -14.64 -10.77 10.18
C LEU A 351 -15.06 -11.42 8.86
N LEU A 352 -15.71 -10.67 7.97
CA LEU A 352 -16.18 -11.12 6.67
C LEU A 352 -15.01 -11.43 5.72
N THR A 353 -14.03 -10.54 5.62
CA THR A 353 -12.91 -10.73 4.68
C THR A 353 -12.03 -11.91 5.08
N LYS A 354 -11.84 -12.16 6.38
CA LYS A 354 -11.06 -13.30 6.85
C LYS A 354 -11.75 -14.64 6.55
N LYS A 355 -13.11 -14.68 6.52
CA LYS A 355 -13.90 -15.86 6.20
C LYS A 355 -14.11 -16.06 4.69
N LEU A 356 -14.33 -14.97 3.94
CA LEU A 356 -14.73 -15.02 2.53
C LEU A 356 -13.55 -15.07 1.56
N ILE A 357 -12.38 -14.57 1.96
CA ILE A 357 -11.23 -14.43 1.07
C ILE A 357 -10.10 -15.33 1.60
N GLY A 358 -9.96 -16.49 0.97
CA GLY A 358 -8.88 -17.43 1.26
C GLY A 358 -7.51 -16.87 0.91
N ASP A 359 -7.40 -16.14 -0.23
CA ASP A 359 -6.16 -15.55 -0.69
C ASP A 359 -5.83 -14.26 0.06
N SER A 360 -4.72 -14.28 0.78
CA SER A 360 -4.25 -13.16 1.60
C SER A 360 -3.96 -11.89 0.78
N GLN A 361 -3.57 -12.05 -0.48
CA GLN A 361 -3.17 -10.95 -1.38
C GLN A 361 -4.33 -9.99 -1.69
N PHE A 362 -5.58 -10.51 -1.71
CA PHE A 362 -6.77 -9.68 -1.97
C PHE A 362 -7.41 -9.13 -0.70
N ARG A 363 -7.03 -9.61 0.49
CA ARG A 363 -7.70 -9.21 1.75
C ARG A 363 -7.66 -7.72 2.01
N SER A 364 -6.50 -7.09 1.81
CA SER A 364 -6.35 -5.64 2.03
C SER A 364 -7.23 -4.84 1.08
N SER A 365 -7.20 -5.18 -0.21
CA SER A 365 -7.97 -4.54 -1.27
C SER A 365 -9.47 -4.62 -1.05
N VAL A 366 -9.97 -5.82 -0.72
CA VAL A 366 -11.40 -6.04 -0.47
C VAL A 366 -11.82 -5.37 0.84
N ASN A 367 -11.00 -5.43 1.88
CA ASN A 367 -11.25 -4.70 3.12
C ASN A 367 -11.38 -3.19 2.87
N PHE A 368 -10.46 -2.62 2.08
CA PHE A 368 -10.50 -1.21 1.72
C PHE A 368 -11.78 -0.87 0.96
N GLY A 369 -12.11 -1.63 -0.09
CA GLY A 369 -13.30 -1.38 -0.91
C GLY A 369 -14.60 -1.45 -0.11
N ILE A 370 -14.77 -2.51 0.71
CA ILE A 370 -15.97 -2.65 1.56
C ILE A 370 -16.05 -1.53 2.59
N ARG A 371 -14.94 -1.15 3.23
CA ARG A 371 -14.91 -0.06 4.21
C ARG A 371 -15.26 1.27 3.56
N LEU A 372 -14.71 1.56 2.38
CA LEU A 372 -15.01 2.79 1.66
C LEU A 372 -16.51 2.89 1.35
N ILE A 373 -17.10 1.83 0.78
CA ILE A 373 -18.53 1.79 0.44
C ILE A 373 -19.40 1.95 1.70
N LEU A 374 -19.11 1.16 2.74
CA LEU A 374 -19.87 1.23 4.00
C LEU A 374 -19.73 2.60 4.66
N SER A 375 -18.55 3.21 4.63
CA SER A 375 -18.33 4.54 5.21
C SER A 375 -19.13 5.62 4.47
N ILE A 376 -19.24 5.54 3.15
CA ILE A 376 -20.06 6.47 2.35
C ILE A 376 -21.55 6.29 2.70
N ILE A 377 -22.04 5.05 2.65
CA ILE A 377 -23.46 4.76 2.97
C ILE A 377 -23.77 5.24 4.38
N TYR A 378 -22.89 4.95 5.30
CA TYR A 378 -23.04 5.28 6.70
C TYR A 378 -23.04 6.80 6.93
N ALA A 379 -22.14 7.54 6.26
CA ALA A 379 -22.12 9.01 6.32
C ALA A 379 -23.41 9.63 5.79
N ILE A 380 -23.96 9.08 4.71
CA ILE A 380 -25.23 9.54 4.15
C ILE A 380 -26.39 9.27 5.14
N VAL A 381 -26.48 8.05 5.66
CA VAL A 381 -27.54 7.66 6.61
C VAL A 381 -27.50 8.52 7.88
N ILE A 382 -26.32 8.66 8.49
CA ILE A 382 -26.17 9.48 9.70
C ILE A 382 -26.45 10.95 9.38
N GLY A 383 -25.97 11.48 8.25
CA GLY A 383 -26.25 12.85 7.82
C GLY A 383 -27.76 13.12 7.70
N ILE A 384 -28.51 12.19 7.08
CA ILE A 384 -29.97 12.28 6.95
C ILE A 384 -30.65 12.19 8.32
N VAL A 385 -30.30 11.20 9.14
CA VAL A 385 -30.90 11.03 10.49
C VAL A 385 -30.67 12.27 11.34
N MET A 386 -29.46 12.82 11.36
CA MET A 386 -29.14 14.02 12.15
C MET A 386 -29.83 15.26 11.61
N ALA A 387 -29.98 15.39 10.29
CA ALA A 387 -30.72 16.48 9.68
C ALA A 387 -32.25 16.40 9.99
N CYS A 388 -32.83 15.19 9.91
CA CYS A 388 -34.27 14.98 10.13
C CYS A 388 -34.64 15.09 11.62
N THR A 389 -33.78 14.66 12.54
CA THR A 389 -34.02 14.78 13.98
C THR A 389 -33.81 16.20 14.51
N GLY A 390 -33.32 17.12 13.65
CA GLY A 390 -33.11 18.52 13.99
C GLY A 390 -32.19 18.76 15.17
N GLY A 391 -31.38 17.77 15.51
CA GLY A 391 -30.57 17.86 16.71
C GLY A 391 -31.37 17.78 18.03
N ALA A 392 -32.58 17.21 18.01
CA ALA A 392 -33.40 17.05 19.23
C ALA A 392 -32.60 16.40 20.38
N TRP A 393 -31.62 15.58 20.04
CA TRP A 393 -30.67 14.97 20.98
C TRP A 393 -29.56 15.92 21.42
N MET A 394 -29.37 17.04 20.71
CA MET A 394 -28.31 18.04 20.93
C MET A 394 -28.89 19.43 21.21
N SER A 395 -30.20 19.54 21.45
CA SER A 395 -30.90 20.78 21.73
C SER A 395 -30.30 21.58 22.89
N ASN A 396 -29.62 20.92 23.81
CA ASN A 396 -28.87 21.54 24.92
C ASN A 396 -27.55 22.22 24.45
N LEU A 397 -27.08 21.98 23.23
CA LEU A 397 -25.83 22.54 22.71
C LEU A 397 -26.08 23.75 21.80
N ALA A 398 -26.95 23.60 20.81
CA ALA A 398 -27.40 24.67 19.92
C ALA A 398 -28.56 24.18 19.04
N ASP A 399 -29.56 25.02 18.84
CA ASP A 399 -30.65 24.75 17.88
C ASP A 399 -30.24 25.25 16.50
N ILE A 400 -29.55 24.42 15.73
CA ILE A 400 -29.10 24.72 14.37
C ILE A 400 -29.84 23.89 13.30
N GLY A 401 -30.87 23.15 13.70
CA GLY A 401 -31.74 22.40 12.79
C GLY A 401 -30.98 21.40 11.90
N ALA A 402 -31.25 21.41 10.60
CA ALA A 402 -30.68 20.47 9.61
C ALA A 402 -29.15 20.57 9.44
N TRP A 403 -28.50 21.64 9.90
CA TRP A 403 -27.05 21.80 9.87
C TRP A 403 -26.31 20.72 10.69
N TRP A 404 -27.01 20.11 11.66
CA TRP A 404 -26.46 18.96 12.40
C TRP A 404 -26.07 17.79 11.48
N GLY A 405 -26.76 17.60 10.34
CA GLY A 405 -26.40 16.60 9.35
C GLY A 405 -25.02 16.83 8.75
N LEU A 406 -24.71 18.08 8.38
CA LEU A 406 -23.39 18.44 7.82
C LEU A 406 -22.28 18.33 8.88
N ILE A 407 -22.58 18.74 10.12
CA ILE A 407 -21.62 18.59 11.23
C ILE A 407 -21.32 17.11 11.48
N ALA A 408 -22.32 16.24 11.45
CA ALA A 408 -22.15 14.80 11.62
C ALA A 408 -21.24 14.20 10.53
N VAL A 409 -21.45 14.59 9.27
CA VAL A 409 -20.61 14.17 8.15
C VAL A 409 -19.17 14.67 8.32
N ALA A 410 -18.95 15.92 8.73
CA ALA A 410 -17.63 16.47 9.01
C ALA A 410 -16.93 15.73 10.14
N LEU A 411 -17.64 15.41 11.24
CA LEU A 411 -17.09 14.61 12.35
C LEU A 411 -16.66 13.22 11.89
N LEU A 412 -17.42 12.55 11.02
CA LEU A 412 -17.02 11.24 10.47
C LEU A 412 -15.72 11.33 9.66
N HIS A 413 -15.49 12.40 8.94
CA HIS A 413 -14.23 12.62 8.22
C HIS A 413 -13.05 12.83 9.17
N ILE A 414 -13.24 13.60 10.24
CA ILE A 414 -12.25 13.79 11.29
C ILE A 414 -11.93 12.46 11.98
N GLU A 415 -12.95 11.65 12.27
CA GLU A 415 -12.78 10.31 12.83
C GLU A 415 -11.96 9.40 11.91
N ALA A 416 -12.22 9.43 10.62
CA ALA A 416 -11.45 8.64 9.65
C ALA A 416 -9.95 8.95 9.69
N ILE A 417 -9.60 10.23 9.88
CA ILE A 417 -8.20 10.69 10.03
C ILE A 417 -7.59 10.18 11.35
N LEU A 418 -8.36 10.26 12.45
CA LEU A 418 -7.88 9.90 13.78
C LEU A 418 -7.89 8.39 14.06
N ALA A 419 -8.63 7.63 13.26
CA ALA A 419 -8.80 6.19 13.44
C ALA A 419 -7.47 5.43 13.39
N GLY A 420 -6.63 5.75 12.43
CA GLY A 420 -5.32 5.11 12.24
C GLY A 420 -4.41 5.26 13.46
N PRO A 421 -4.10 6.50 13.89
CA PRO A 421 -3.31 6.75 15.10
C PRO A 421 -3.88 6.08 16.34
N THR A 422 -5.22 6.15 16.56
CA THR A 422 -5.88 5.56 17.73
C THR A 422 -5.75 4.04 17.73
N VAL A 423 -6.04 3.36 16.62
CA VAL A 423 -5.90 1.91 16.53
C VAL A 423 -4.46 1.47 16.74
N ASN A 424 -3.49 2.21 16.20
CA ASN A 424 -2.08 1.91 16.41
C ASN A 424 -1.65 2.11 17.87
N ALA A 425 -2.14 3.15 18.53
CA ALA A 425 -1.91 3.36 19.96
C ALA A 425 -2.48 2.22 20.81
N LEU A 426 -3.73 1.81 20.58
CA LEU A 426 -4.35 0.68 21.26
C LEU A 426 -3.60 -0.64 21.02
N LYS A 427 -3.17 -0.90 19.78
CA LYS A 427 -2.34 -2.06 19.46
C LYS A 427 -0.98 -2.02 20.17
N ALA A 428 -0.36 -0.84 20.29
CA ALA A 428 0.90 -0.66 20.99
C ALA A 428 0.74 -0.93 22.49
N ILE A 429 -0.32 -0.41 23.12
CA ILE A 429 -0.66 -0.68 24.53
C ILE A 429 -0.84 -2.19 24.75
N GLY A 430 -1.67 -2.86 23.94
CA GLY A 430 -1.90 -4.30 24.07
C GLY A 430 -0.64 -5.14 23.94
N ARG A 431 0.27 -4.75 23.00
CA ARG A 431 1.59 -5.40 22.85
C ARG A 431 2.46 -5.20 24.07
N ASN A 432 2.55 -3.97 24.58
CA ASN A 432 3.36 -3.63 25.74
C ASN A 432 2.86 -4.34 27.00
N MET A 433 1.55 -4.36 27.24
CA MET A 433 0.94 -5.10 28.35
C MET A 433 1.27 -6.59 28.28
N ARG A 434 1.16 -7.21 27.08
CA ARG A 434 1.50 -8.61 26.89
C ARG A 434 2.98 -8.89 27.12
N TYR A 435 3.88 -8.03 26.61
CA TYR A 435 5.31 -8.15 26.82
C TYR A 435 5.66 -8.12 28.32
N TRP A 436 5.09 -7.16 29.08
CA TRP A 436 5.25 -7.04 30.50
C TRP A 436 4.75 -8.24 31.27
N TRP A 437 3.55 -8.68 30.96
CA TRP A 437 2.97 -9.88 31.57
C TRP A 437 3.88 -11.09 31.35
N LEU A 438 4.39 -11.31 30.16
CA LEU A 438 5.30 -12.39 29.85
C LEU A 438 6.64 -12.25 30.59
N ARG A 439 7.14 -11.03 30.75
CA ARG A 439 8.38 -10.77 31.51
C ARG A 439 8.25 -11.13 32.97
N ILE A 440 7.09 -10.93 33.57
CA ILE A 440 6.80 -11.30 34.95
C ILE A 440 6.56 -12.81 35.07
N VAL A 441 5.64 -13.37 34.26
CA VAL A 441 5.15 -14.75 34.42
C VAL A 441 6.09 -15.77 33.77
N ARG A 442 6.83 -15.41 32.73
CA ARG A 442 7.73 -16.29 31.95
C ARG A 442 9.13 -15.70 31.84
N CYS A 443 9.68 -15.19 32.92
CA CYS A 443 10.94 -14.44 32.94
C CYS A 443 12.13 -15.23 32.32
N LYS A 444 12.27 -16.54 32.56
CA LYS A 444 13.33 -17.35 31.94
C LYS A 444 13.22 -17.39 30.41
N LYS A 445 12.00 -17.59 29.85
CA LYS A 445 11.79 -17.63 28.39
C LYS A 445 12.00 -16.27 27.76
N MET A 446 11.63 -15.20 28.46
CA MET A 446 11.86 -13.83 27.99
C MET A 446 13.33 -13.45 28.02
N LYS A 447 14.10 -13.95 29.00
CA LYS A 447 15.56 -13.76 29.00
C LYS A 447 16.21 -14.42 27.79
N VAL A 448 15.86 -15.66 27.48
CA VAL A 448 16.37 -16.38 26.28
C VAL A 448 16.02 -15.63 25.00
N LEU A 449 14.78 -15.10 24.87
CA LEU A 449 14.37 -14.30 23.71
C LEU A 449 15.20 -13.01 23.58
N ASN A 450 15.45 -12.32 24.69
CA ASN A 450 16.24 -11.09 24.69
C ASN A 450 17.72 -11.37 24.35
N ASP A 451 18.26 -12.46 24.84
CA ASP A 451 19.64 -12.87 24.49
C ASP A 451 19.75 -13.23 23.00
N SER A 452 18.76 -13.95 22.46
CA SER A 452 18.67 -14.21 21.01
C SER A 452 18.58 -12.92 20.19
N TYR A 453 17.76 -11.96 20.61
CA TYR A 453 17.66 -10.64 19.97
C TYR A 453 19.00 -9.90 19.96
N ARG A 454 19.68 -9.84 21.12
CA ARG A 454 21.01 -9.20 21.23
C ARG A 454 22.04 -9.85 20.33
N LYS A 455 22.01 -11.17 20.22
CA LYS A 455 22.88 -11.91 19.31
C LYS A 455 22.65 -11.48 17.85
N LEU A 456 21.37 -11.40 17.40
CA LEU A 456 21.04 -10.93 16.05
C LEU A 456 21.50 -9.49 15.81
N VAL A 457 21.31 -8.59 16.77
CA VAL A 457 21.78 -7.19 16.66
C VAL A 457 23.30 -7.09 16.61
N GLY A 458 24.01 -7.95 17.34
CA GLY A 458 25.48 -7.97 17.37
C GLY A 458 26.12 -8.56 16.11
N SER A 459 25.38 -9.34 15.31
CA SER A 459 25.91 -10.00 14.10
C SER A 459 25.76 -9.16 12.83
N PHE A 460 25.15 -7.96 12.91
CA PHE A 460 24.96 -7.01 11.83
C PHE A 460 25.58 -5.64 12.16
#